data_eb136b07980d471c769d26ce8e99ac1d
#
_entry.id   eb136b07980d471c769d26ce8e99ac1d
#
_cell.length_a   1.000
_cell.length_b   1.000
_cell.length_c   1.000
_cell.angle_alpha   90.00
_cell.angle_beta   90.00
_cell.angle_gamma   90.00
#
_symmetry.space_group_name_H-M   'P 1'
#
loop_
_entity.id
_entity.type
_entity.pdbx_description
1 polymer ?
#
loop_
_entity_poly.entity_id
_entity_poly.type
_entity_poly.pdbx_seq_one_letter_code
_entity_poly.pdbx_strand_id
1 'polypeptide(L)'
;LENDELENCGLIRQDWEQISIILKAYNRSNGMNMVALHAMIKLNFPKISVDTKSNEKINWPTLPKLMHREQIDDNTWDLICDVNSLCAPNGKKSHVATLWRHLAHWPTFLRIINKKLKPLNETDTLQSLLLKTKTELSQNGLQIEFKEFLKHNLSPKAYSTVKDYVFKETQVIRMVIIGHIIQNWIESQKIY
;
A
#
# COMPACT_ATOMS: atom_id res chain seq x y z
N LEU A 1 -4.93 -15.57 15.72
CA LEU A 1 -4.54 -14.51 16.65
C LEU A 1 -5.50 -14.48 17.79
N GLU A 2 -5.02 -14.58 19.01
CA GLU A 2 -5.84 -14.43 20.19
C GLU A 2 -6.27 -12.97 20.29
N ASN A 3 -7.56 -12.72 20.49
CA ASN A 3 -8.15 -11.37 20.60
C ASN A 3 -7.49 -10.56 21.74
N ASP A 4 -6.95 -11.22 22.73
CA ASP A 4 -6.37 -10.64 23.93
C ASP A 4 -5.18 -9.68 23.65
N GLU A 5 -4.39 -9.91 22.60
CA GLU A 5 -3.25 -9.02 22.29
C GLU A 5 -3.69 -7.65 21.75
N LEU A 6 -4.85 -7.59 21.09
CA LEU A 6 -5.37 -6.33 20.56
C LEU A 6 -6.10 -5.52 21.63
N GLU A 7 -6.86 -6.19 22.48
CA GLU A 7 -7.57 -5.53 23.59
C GLU A 7 -6.60 -4.98 24.63
N ASN A 8 -5.45 -5.64 24.83
CA ASN A 8 -4.45 -5.25 25.82
C ASN A 8 -3.30 -4.39 25.25
N CYS A 9 -3.35 -3.95 23.99
CA CYS A 9 -2.27 -3.18 23.38
C CYS A 9 -2.23 -1.71 23.77
N GLY A 10 -3.21 -1.23 24.55
CA GLY A 10 -3.30 0.15 24.98
C GLY A 10 -3.82 1.12 23.92
N LEU A 11 -4.29 0.61 22.77
CA LEU A 11 -4.96 1.42 21.75
C LEU A 11 -6.44 1.53 22.07
N ILE A 12 -6.95 2.76 22.03
CA ILE A 12 -8.39 3.01 22.21
C ILE A 12 -9.13 2.92 20.87
N ARG A 13 -10.46 2.86 20.92
CA ARG A 13 -11.32 2.78 19.74
C ARG A 13 -10.98 3.85 18.69
N GLN A 14 -10.75 5.07 19.12
CA GLN A 14 -10.41 6.19 18.22
C GLN A 14 -9.09 5.95 17.47
N ASP A 15 -8.09 5.32 18.09
CA ASP A 15 -6.82 4.96 17.44
C ASP A 15 -7.07 3.95 16.31
N TRP A 16 -7.87 2.92 16.57
CA TRP A 16 -8.24 1.92 15.56
C TRP A 16 -8.99 2.51 14.38
N GLU A 17 -9.91 3.43 14.63
CA GLU A 17 -10.65 4.17 13.60
C GLU A 17 -9.68 4.97 12.72
N GLN A 18 -8.73 5.70 13.32
CA GLN A 18 -7.73 6.48 12.59
C GLN A 18 -6.77 5.60 11.79
N ILE A 19 -6.28 4.52 12.37
CA ILE A 19 -5.43 3.54 11.68
C ILE A 19 -6.18 2.95 10.47
N SER A 20 -7.44 2.56 10.65
CA SER A 20 -8.27 2.02 9.56
C SER A 20 -8.47 3.04 8.44
N ILE A 21 -8.74 4.30 8.76
CA ILE A 21 -8.88 5.38 7.78
C ILE A 21 -7.59 5.55 6.96
N ILE A 22 -6.43 5.56 7.63
CA ILE A 22 -5.12 5.66 6.96
C ILE A 22 -4.92 4.48 6.01
N LEU A 23 -5.10 3.25 6.49
CA LEU A 23 -4.94 2.04 5.68
C LEU A 23 -5.86 2.07 4.45
N LYS A 24 -7.15 2.38 4.62
CA LYS A 24 -8.12 2.48 3.53
C LYS A 24 -7.72 3.54 2.50
N ALA A 25 -7.27 4.70 2.95
CA ALA A 25 -6.85 5.78 2.05
C ALA A 25 -5.65 5.35 1.18
N TYR A 26 -4.62 4.76 1.79
CA TYR A 26 -3.42 4.30 1.08
C TYR A 26 -3.71 3.10 0.18
N ASN A 27 -4.46 2.10 0.65
CA ASN A 27 -4.80 0.92 -0.11
C ASN A 27 -5.62 1.27 -1.34
N ARG A 28 -6.63 2.13 -1.19
CA ARG A 28 -7.46 2.60 -2.31
C ARG A 28 -6.63 3.39 -3.32
N SER A 29 -5.91 4.41 -2.87
CA SER A 29 -5.14 5.29 -3.76
C SER A 29 -4.06 4.52 -4.53
N ASN A 30 -3.22 3.76 -3.84
CA ASN A 30 -2.12 3.05 -4.49
C ASN A 30 -2.61 1.85 -5.30
N GLY A 31 -3.63 1.13 -4.84
CA GLY A 31 -4.24 0.03 -5.59
C GLY A 31 -4.83 0.51 -6.91
N MET A 32 -5.62 1.59 -6.90
CA MET A 32 -6.17 2.19 -8.12
C MET A 32 -5.08 2.67 -9.08
N ASN A 33 -4.04 3.35 -8.56
CA ASN A 33 -2.91 3.77 -9.37
C ASN A 33 -2.19 2.60 -10.04
N MET A 34 -1.98 1.51 -9.31
CA MET A 34 -1.33 0.32 -9.87
C MET A 34 -2.16 -0.31 -11.00
N VAL A 35 -3.47 -0.46 -10.82
CA VAL A 35 -4.37 -1.00 -11.85
C VAL A 35 -4.37 -0.10 -13.09
N ALA A 36 -4.53 1.22 -12.91
CA ALA A 36 -4.55 2.18 -14.00
C ALA A 36 -3.22 2.21 -14.77
N LEU A 37 -2.09 2.28 -14.09
CA LEU A 37 -0.78 2.29 -14.72
C LEU A 37 -0.47 0.97 -15.43
N HIS A 38 -0.90 -0.16 -14.87
CA HIS A 38 -0.75 -1.46 -15.52
C HIS A 38 -1.54 -1.52 -16.83
N ALA A 39 -2.79 -1.07 -16.83
CA ALA A 39 -3.62 -0.98 -18.02
C ALA A 39 -3.00 -0.03 -19.07
N MET A 40 -2.51 1.12 -18.63
CA MET A 40 -1.82 2.08 -19.51
C MET A 40 -0.59 1.48 -20.20
N ILE A 41 0.25 0.73 -19.48
CA ILE A 41 1.42 0.05 -20.06
C ILE A 41 0.99 -0.95 -21.12
N LYS A 42 0.00 -1.79 -20.84
CA LYS A 42 -0.48 -2.81 -21.78
C LYS A 42 -1.09 -2.23 -23.04
N LEU A 43 -1.72 -1.07 -22.94
CA LEU A 43 -2.33 -0.36 -24.05
C LEU A 43 -1.39 0.63 -24.74
N ASN A 44 -0.07 0.58 -24.49
CA ASN A 44 0.92 1.51 -25.01
C ASN A 44 0.59 2.97 -24.72
N PHE A 45 0.15 3.27 -23.50
CA PHE A 45 -0.19 4.61 -23.05
C PHE A 45 -1.19 5.34 -23.96
N PRO A 46 -2.43 4.85 -24.05
CA PRO A 46 -3.47 5.55 -24.78
C PRO A 46 -3.71 6.92 -24.13
N LYS A 47 -3.98 7.93 -24.95
CA LYS A 47 -4.48 9.21 -24.45
C LYS A 47 -5.90 8.98 -23.98
N ILE A 48 -6.14 9.09 -22.68
CA ILE A 48 -7.48 9.00 -22.12
C ILE A 48 -8.06 10.41 -22.16
N SER A 49 -9.12 10.62 -22.94
CA SER A 49 -9.97 11.78 -22.71
C SER A 49 -10.78 11.50 -21.46
N VAL A 50 -10.37 12.08 -20.35
CA VAL A 50 -11.18 12.04 -19.15
C VAL A 50 -12.36 12.95 -19.37
N ASP A 51 -13.57 12.40 -19.45
CA ASP A 51 -14.77 13.22 -19.33
C ASP A 51 -14.81 13.77 -17.90
N THR A 52 -14.36 15.01 -17.74
CA THR A 52 -14.26 15.69 -16.44
C THR A 52 -15.63 16.05 -15.84
N LYS A 53 -16.72 15.54 -16.40
CA LYS A 53 -18.07 15.83 -15.92
C LYS A 53 -18.52 15.06 -14.70
N SER A 54 -17.75 14.13 -14.16
CA SER A 54 -18.06 13.57 -12.85
C SER A 54 -17.66 14.57 -11.76
N ASN A 55 -18.54 15.51 -11.49
CA ASN A 55 -18.43 16.48 -10.39
C ASN A 55 -18.70 15.84 -9.00
N GLU A 56 -18.57 14.55 -8.85
CA GLU A 56 -18.62 13.92 -7.54
C GLU A 56 -17.42 14.36 -6.73
N LYS A 57 -17.65 15.29 -5.83
CA LYS A 57 -16.67 15.65 -4.80
C LYS A 57 -16.42 14.42 -3.95
N ILE A 58 -15.32 13.74 -4.21
CA ILE A 58 -14.86 12.66 -3.34
C ILE A 58 -14.47 13.30 -2.01
N ASN A 59 -15.24 13.04 -0.98
CA ASN A 59 -14.91 13.44 0.38
C ASN A 59 -13.77 12.54 0.88
N TRP A 60 -12.54 13.04 0.77
CA TRP A 60 -11.38 12.34 1.32
C TRP A 60 -11.36 12.50 2.83
N PRO A 61 -11.10 11.44 3.60
CA PRO A 61 -10.96 11.55 5.04
C PRO A 61 -9.75 12.44 5.38
N THR A 62 -9.89 13.23 6.43
CA THR A 62 -8.76 13.98 6.97
C THR A 62 -7.80 13.01 7.65
N LEU A 63 -6.57 12.94 7.15
CA LEU A 63 -5.52 12.11 7.73
C LEU A 63 -4.75 12.91 8.78
N PRO A 64 -4.19 12.25 9.81
CA PRO A 64 -3.23 12.87 10.71
C PRO A 64 -2.06 13.46 9.93
N LYS A 65 -1.36 14.43 10.53
CA LYS A 65 -0.18 15.03 9.89
C LYS A 65 0.90 13.96 9.72
N LEU A 66 1.44 13.87 8.49
CA LEU A 66 2.57 12.98 8.23
C LEU A 66 3.77 13.38 9.07
N MET A 67 4.32 12.44 9.84
CA MET A 67 5.52 12.67 10.62
C MET A 67 6.77 12.74 9.75
N HIS A 68 7.63 13.72 9.99
CA HIS A 68 8.96 13.76 9.42
C HIS A 68 9.91 12.85 10.21
N ARG A 69 11.04 12.44 9.59
CA ARG A 69 12.01 11.53 10.25
C ARG A 69 12.47 12.06 11.61
N GLU A 70 12.70 13.35 11.69
CA GLU A 70 13.22 14.05 12.89
C GLU A 70 12.19 14.09 14.04
N GLN A 71 10.93 13.79 13.76
CA GLN A 71 9.83 13.73 14.74
C GLN A 71 9.59 12.30 15.25
N ILE A 72 10.26 11.31 14.67
CA ILE A 72 10.09 9.89 14.98
C ILE A 72 11.34 9.44 15.77
N ASP A 73 11.13 8.90 16.96
CA ASP A 73 12.21 8.33 17.74
C ASP A 73 12.84 7.10 17.05
N ASP A 74 14.07 6.79 17.40
CA ASP A 74 14.85 5.78 16.70
C ASP A 74 14.23 4.37 16.84
N ASN A 75 13.65 4.02 17.99
CA ASN A 75 13.02 2.72 18.17
C ASN A 75 11.78 2.57 17.26
N THR A 76 10.97 3.61 17.14
CA THR A 76 9.82 3.63 16.22
C THR A 76 10.28 3.61 14.77
N TRP A 77 11.40 4.30 14.46
CA TRP A 77 11.97 4.27 13.12
C TRP A 77 12.47 2.88 12.73
N ASP A 78 13.07 2.15 13.65
CA ASP A 78 13.51 0.78 13.43
C ASP A 78 12.32 -0.14 13.14
N LEU A 79 11.22 -0.02 13.90
CA LEU A 79 9.97 -0.74 13.60
C LEU A 79 9.42 -0.41 12.21
N ILE A 80 9.48 0.84 11.80
CA ILE A 80 9.08 1.26 10.44
C ILE A 80 9.98 0.59 9.40
N CYS A 81 11.28 0.57 9.60
CA CYS A 81 12.24 -0.07 8.70
C CYS A 81 12.00 -1.57 8.60
N ASP A 82 11.72 -2.23 9.72
CA ASP A 82 11.40 -3.65 9.77
C ASP A 82 10.16 -3.99 8.94
N VAL A 83 9.04 -3.29 9.17
CA VAL A 83 7.81 -3.49 8.40
C VAL A 83 8.01 -3.16 6.92
N ASN A 84 8.77 -2.10 6.62
CA ASN A 84 9.07 -1.71 5.25
C ASN A 84 9.96 -2.72 4.52
N SER A 85 10.72 -3.53 5.24
CA SER A 85 11.61 -4.56 4.68
C SER A 85 10.90 -5.87 4.34
N LEU A 86 9.69 -6.08 4.84
CA LEU A 86 8.92 -7.31 4.56
C LEU A 86 8.75 -7.51 3.04
N CYS A 87 9.01 -8.72 2.57
CA CYS A 87 9.06 -9.09 1.15
C CYS A 87 10.11 -8.29 0.34
N ALA A 88 11.05 -7.62 0.97
CA ALA A 88 12.10 -6.91 0.23
C ALA A 88 13.08 -7.92 -0.40
N PRO A 89 13.50 -7.71 -1.65
CA PRO A 89 14.60 -8.47 -2.21
C PRO A 89 15.85 -8.29 -1.33
N ASN A 90 16.53 -9.38 -1.02
CA ASN A 90 17.70 -9.39 -0.15
C ASN A 90 18.70 -8.27 -0.48
N GLY A 91 19.05 -7.49 0.54
CA GLY A 91 20.13 -6.51 0.51
C GLY A 91 19.81 -5.14 -0.10
N LYS A 92 18.60 -4.87 -0.59
CA LYS A 92 18.25 -3.54 -1.10
C LYS A 92 17.59 -2.69 -0.03
N LYS A 93 18.28 -1.64 0.43
CA LYS A 93 17.66 -0.55 1.17
C LYS A 93 16.60 0.09 0.27
N SER A 94 15.33 -0.11 0.58
CA SER A 94 14.23 0.53 -0.12
C SER A 94 13.88 1.86 0.55
N HIS A 95 13.38 2.81 -0.24
CA HIS A 95 12.79 4.02 0.31
C HIS A 95 11.66 3.66 1.28
N VAL A 96 11.56 4.33 2.43
CA VAL A 96 10.51 4.08 3.43
C VAL A 96 9.17 4.58 2.93
N ALA A 97 8.16 3.71 2.89
CA ALA A 97 6.82 4.08 2.43
C ALA A 97 6.15 5.08 3.37
N THR A 98 5.48 6.05 2.78
CA THR A 98 4.76 7.10 3.51
C THR A 98 3.70 6.54 4.45
N LEU A 99 3.06 5.43 4.10
CA LEU A 99 2.11 4.72 4.95
C LEU A 99 2.69 4.42 6.33
N TRP A 100 3.89 3.85 6.39
CA TRP A 100 4.53 3.49 7.67
C TRP A 100 4.86 4.71 8.53
N ARG A 101 5.21 5.83 7.89
CA ARG A 101 5.43 7.10 8.59
C ARG A 101 4.12 7.71 9.12
N HIS A 102 2.99 7.51 8.45
CA HIS A 102 1.70 7.88 9.01
C HIS A 102 1.32 7.01 10.22
N LEU A 103 1.67 5.72 10.18
CA LEU A 103 1.41 4.80 11.30
C LEU A 103 2.40 4.98 12.47
N ALA A 104 3.42 5.84 12.33
CA ALA A 104 4.36 6.16 13.40
C ALA A 104 3.70 6.83 14.61
N HIS A 105 2.50 7.40 14.47
CA HIS A 105 1.70 7.87 15.59
C HIS A 105 1.32 6.75 16.58
N TRP A 106 1.39 5.49 16.16
CA TRP A 106 1.05 4.31 16.97
C TRP A 106 2.19 3.28 16.95
N PRO A 107 3.28 3.50 17.69
CA PRO A 107 4.43 2.57 17.70
C PRO A 107 4.03 1.16 18.16
N THR A 108 3.11 1.07 19.10
CA THR A 108 2.57 -0.22 19.56
C THR A 108 1.91 -0.99 18.43
N PHE A 109 1.14 -0.31 17.57
CA PHE A 109 0.55 -0.93 16.39
C PHE A 109 1.62 -1.45 15.42
N LEU A 110 2.65 -0.65 15.12
CA LEU A 110 3.77 -1.08 14.28
C LEU A 110 4.47 -2.32 14.84
N ARG A 111 4.63 -2.40 16.16
CA ARG A 111 5.21 -3.57 16.84
C ARG A 111 4.33 -4.82 16.67
N ILE A 112 3.01 -4.67 16.83
CA ILE A 112 2.06 -5.76 16.66
C ILE A 112 2.10 -6.29 15.23
N ILE A 113 1.98 -5.41 14.22
CA ILE A 113 1.98 -5.84 12.82
C ILE A 113 3.31 -6.48 12.43
N ASN A 114 4.45 -5.95 12.89
CA ASN A 114 5.75 -6.57 12.65
C ASN A 114 5.81 -7.98 13.23
N LYS A 115 5.44 -8.15 14.49
CA LYS A 115 5.38 -9.46 15.18
C LYS A 115 4.50 -10.46 14.40
N LYS A 116 3.38 -10.00 13.83
CA LYS A 116 2.43 -10.87 13.11
C LYS A 116 2.85 -11.20 11.69
N LEU A 117 3.46 -10.24 11.00
CA LEU A 117 3.84 -10.42 9.60
C LEU A 117 5.21 -11.09 9.43
N LYS A 118 6.09 -10.96 10.40
CA LYS A 118 7.44 -11.54 10.32
C LYS A 118 7.42 -13.06 10.07
N PRO A 119 6.63 -13.89 10.78
CA PRO A 119 6.53 -15.32 10.50
C PRO A 119 6.02 -15.62 9.08
N LEU A 120 5.06 -14.82 8.58
CA LEU A 120 4.54 -14.98 7.22
C LEU A 120 5.59 -14.62 6.16
N ASN A 121 6.51 -13.72 6.48
CA ASN A 121 7.63 -13.39 5.63
C ASN A 121 8.71 -14.48 5.64
N GLU A 122 8.98 -15.08 6.80
CA GLU A 122 9.94 -16.17 6.97
C GLU A 122 9.50 -17.48 6.29
N THR A 123 8.18 -17.69 6.12
CA THR A 123 7.60 -18.85 5.43
C THR A 123 7.28 -18.58 3.96
N ASP A 124 7.78 -17.51 3.37
CA ASP A 124 7.49 -17.07 2.00
C ASP A 124 6.00 -16.87 1.67
N THR A 125 5.13 -16.87 2.68
CA THR A 125 3.68 -16.67 2.49
C THR A 125 3.40 -15.28 1.92
N LEU A 126 4.06 -14.24 2.44
CA LEU A 126 3.91 -12.86 1.93
C LEU A 126 4.43 -12.76 0.49
N GLN A 127 5.53 -13.44 0.15
CA GLN A 127 6.08 -13.47 -1.19
C GLN A 127 5.13 -14.16 -2.18
N SER A 128 4.51 -15.24 -1.76
CA SER A 128 3.51 -15.96 -2.58
C SER A 128 2.29 -15.08 -2.86
N LEU A 129 1.79 -14.34 -1.86
CA LEU A 129 0.71 -13.37 -2.02
C LEU A 129 1.10 -12.23 -2.96
N LEU A 130 2.34 -11.74 -2.88
CA LEU A 130 2.89 -10.72 -3.78
C LEU A 130 2.82 -11.19 -5.23
N LEU A 131 3.31 -12.40 -5.51
CA LEU A 131 3.32 -12.98 -6.86
C LEU A 131 1.90 -13.20 -7.38
N LYS A 132 1.00 -13.71 -6.56
CA LYS A 132 -0.42 -13.88 -6.91
C LYS A 132 -1.07 -12.55 -7.28
N THR A 133 -0.88 -11.52 -6.47
CA THR A 133 -1.45 -10.19 -6.73
C THR A 133 -0.90 -9.56 -8.00
N LYS A 134 0.40 -9.75 -8.29
CA LYS A 134 0.98 -9.32 -9.58
C LYS A 134 0.29 -9.99 -10.76
N THR A 135 0.03 -11.28 -10.67
CA THR A 135 -0.66 -12.03 -11.72
C THR A 135 -2.10 -11.54 -11.91
N GLU A 136 -2.83 -11.33 -10.82
CA GLU A 136 -4.20 -10.81 -10.86
C GLU A 136 -4.27 -9.38 -11.41
N LEU A 137 -3.36 -8.49 -11.02
CA LEU A 137 -3.25 -7.15 -11.61
C LEU A 137 -2.98 -7.21 -13.11
N SER A 138 -2.15 -8.17 -13.53
CA SER A 138 -1.86 -8.40 -14.93
C SER A 138 -3.10 -8.84 -15.73
N GLN A 139 -3.94 -9.66 -15.15
CA GLN A 139 -5.17 -10.15 -15.77
C GLN A 139 -6.30 -9.13 -15.75
N ASN A 140 -6.54 -8.50 -14.60
CA ASN A 140 -7.63 -7.55 -14.40
C ASN A 140 -7.39 -6.19 -15.10
N GLY A 141 -6.15 -5.76 -15.21
CA GLY A 141 -5.80 -4.55 -15.97
C GLY A 141 -6.19 -4.61 -17.46
N LEU A 142 -6.43 -5.81 -18.00
CA LEU A 142 -6.92 -6.00 -19.38
C LEU A 142 -8.42 -5.72 -19.53
N GLN A 143 -9.17 -5.68 -18.43
CA GLN A 143 -10.63 -5.49 -18.43
C GLN A 143 -11.05 -4.03 -18.37
N ILE A 144 -10.07 -3.09 -18.19
CA ILE A 144 -10.38 -1.68 -18.20
C ILE A 144 -10.61 -1.24 -19.65
N GLU A 145 -11.86 -0.95 -19.99
CA GLU A 145 -12.24 -0.36 -21.25
C GLU A 145 -12.00 1.15 -21.21
N PHE A 146 -11.15 1.63 -22.11
CA PHE A 146 -10.97 3.06 -22.34
C PHE A 146 -11.78 3.46 -23.59
N LYS A 147 -12.68 4.44 -23.47
CA LYS A 147 -13.61 4.82 -24.54
C LYS A 147 -12.95 5.52 -25.74
N GLU A 148 -11.80 6.15 -25.54
CA GLU A 148 -11.05 6.81 -26.63
C GLU A 148 -9.53 6.73 -26.37
N PHE A 149 -8.78 6.38 -27.43
CA PHE A 149 -7.35 6.18 -27.36
C PHE A 149 -6.61 7.16 -28.29
N LEU A 150 -5.92 8.12 -27.73
CA LEU A 150 -4.88 8.85 -28.44
C LEU A 150 -3.52 8.33 -27.94
N LYS A 151 -2.68 7.85 -28.83
CA LYS A 151 -1.33 7.39 -28.47
C LYS A 151 -0.49 8.55 -27.95
N HIS A 152 0.01 8.46 -26.73
CA HIS A 152 1.03 9.34 -26.20
C HIS A 152 2.40 8.68 -26.35
N ASN A 153 3.33 9.37 -26.98
CA ASN A 153 4.71 8.96 -26.95
C ASN A 153 5.35 9.40 -25.62
N LEU A 154 5.42 8.48 -24.67
CA LEU A 154 6.24 8.71 -23.50
C LEU A 154 7.72 8.61 -23.88
N SER A 155 8.56 9.43 -23.23
CA SER A 155 9.99 9.24 -23.35
C SER A 155 10.36 7.82 -22.85
N PRO A 156 11.42 7.18 -23.40
CA PRO A 156 11.85 5.86 -22.95
C PRO A 156 12.11 5.79 -21.43
N LYS A 157 12.62 6.88 -20.86
CA LYS A 157 12.85 7.02 -19.42
C LYS A 157 11.54 7.01 -18.63
N ALA A 158 10.53 7.77 -19.07
CA ALA A 158 9.23 7.81 -18.40
C ALA A 158 8.54 6.43 -18.47
N TYR A 159 8.57 5.79 -19.64
CA TYR A 159 8.04 4.43 -19.83
C TYR A 159 8.72 3.42 -18.89
N SER A 160 10.06 3.42 -18.82
CA SER A 160 10.82 2.54 -17.93
C SER A 160 10.47 2.81 -16.47
N THR A 161 10.32 4.06 -16.06
CA THR A 161 9.95 4.42 -14.68
C THR A 161 8.58 3.88 -14.30
N VAL A 162 7.57 4.05 -15.16
CA VAL A 162 6.22 3.52 -14.90
C VAL A 162 6.22 2.00 -14.89
N LYS A 163 6.91 1.36 -15.83
CA LYS A 163 7.07 -0.09 -15.87
C LYS A 163 7.70 -0.63 -14.59
N ASP A 164 8.76 0.02 -14.12
CA ASP A 164 9.42 -0.34 -12.88
C ASP A 164 8.49 -0.18 -11.67
N TYR A 165 7.71 0.89 -11.64
CA TYR A 165 6.74 1.13 -10.58
C TYR A 165 5.69 0.02 -10.48
N VAL A 166 5.21 -0.48 -11.62
CA VAL A 166 4.13 -1.47 -11.67
C VAL A 166 4.65 -2.91 -11.51
N PHE A 167 5.78 -3.26 -12.15
CA PHE A 167 6.20 -4.66 -12.30
C PHE A 167 7.36 -5.09 -11.42
N LYS A 168 8.24 -4.15 -11.03
CA LYS A 168 9.30 -4.53 -10.08
C LYS A 168 8.68 -4.77 -8.71
N GLU A 169 9.33 -5.60 -7.92
CA GLU A 169 9.03 -5.78 -6.50
C GLU A 169 9.39 -4.51 -5.74
N THR A 170 8.75 -3.43 -6.18
CA THR A 170 8.92 -2.12 -5.61
C THR A 170 8.23 -2.09 -4.26
N GLN A 171 8.64 -1.17 -3.46
CA GLN A 171 8.04 -0.87 -2.19
C GLN A 171 6.53 -0.64 -2.28
N VAL A 172 6.02 -0.06 -3.36
CA VAL A 172 4.59 0.26 -3.50
C VAL A 172 3.73 -0.98 -3.54
N ILE A 173 4.09 -1.98 -4.36
CA ILE A 173 3.30 -3.22 -4.43
C ILE A 173 3.35 -3.98 -3.11
N ARG A 174 4.51 -4.03 -2.45
CA ARG A 174 4.65 -4.64 -1.14
C ARG A 174 3.77 -3.94 -0.09
N MET A 175 3.83 -2.61 -0.06
CA MET A 175 3.01 -1.79 0.83
C MET A 175 1.52 -2.00 0.60
N VAL A 176 1.06 -2.07 -0.66
CA VAL A 176 -0.35 -2.32 -0.99
C VAL A 176 -0.80 -3.68 -0.47
N ILE A 177 -0.02 -4.73 -0.70
CA ILE A 177 -0.37 -6.08 -0.24
C ILE A 177 -0.38 -6.16 1.28
N ILE A 178 0.67 -5.68 1.93
CA ILE A 178 0.77 -5.68 3.39
C ILE A 178 -0.34 -4.80 3.99
N GLY A 179 -0.60 -3.64 3.41
CA GLY A 179 -1.68 -2.76 3.83
C GLY A 179 -3.05 -3.42 3.77
N HIS A 180 -3.35 -4.19 2.71
CA HIS A 180 -4.59 -4.94 2.60
C HIS A 180 -4.67 -6.11 3.60
N ILE A 181 -3.59 -6.83 3.83
CA ILE A 181 -3.54 -7.90 4.84
C ILE A 181 -3.87 -7.31 6.22
N ILE A 182 -3.24 -6.20 6.57
CA ILE A 182 -3.47 -5.54 7.87
C ILE A 182 -4.91 -5.03 7.97
N GLN A 183 -5.43 -4.38 6.92
CA GLN A 183 -6.79 -3.88 6.90
C GLN A 183 -7.81 -5.01 7.08
N ASN A 184 -7.70 -6.09 6.32
CA ASN A 184 -8.58 -7.25 6.43
C ASN A 184 -8.49 -7.89 7.81
N TRP A 185 -7.29 -7.93 8.38
CA TRP A 185 -7.10 -8.45 9.72
C TRP A 185 -7.84 -7.59 10.76
N ILE A 186 -7.69 -6.26 10.74
CA ILE A 186 -8.40 -5.35 11.64
C ILE A 186 -9.92 -5.50 11.49
N GLU A 187 -10.42 -5.54 10.26
CA GLU A 187 -11.85 -5.69 9.98
C GLU A 187 -12.42 -7.03 10.47
N SER A 188 -11.62 -8.11 10.39
CA SER A 188 -12.02 -9.44 10.87
C SER A 188 -12.16 -9.52 12.40
N GLN A 189 -11.43 -8.68 13.13
CA GLN A 189 -11.44 -8.67 14.59
C GLN A 189 -12.66 -7.94 15.20
N LYS A 190 -13.47 -7.24 14.40
CA LYS A 190 -14.63 -6.45 14.85
C LYS A 190 -14.28 -5.49 16.01
N ILE A 191 -13.11 -4.87 15.96
CA ILE A 191 -12.57 -4.02 17.03
C ILE A 191 -13.35 -2.71 17.21
N TYR A 192 -14.26 -2.37 16.29
CA TYR A 192 -15.10 -1.15 16.33
C TYR A 192 -16.50 -1.39 15.78
#